data_2c453febbf095e05f7bd304cee4f5c45
#
_entry.id   2c453febbf095e05f7bd304cee4f5c45
#
_cell.length_a   1.000
_cell.length_b   1.000
_cell.length_c   1.000
_cell.angle_alpha   90.00
_cell.angle_beta   90.00
_cell.angle_gamma   90.00
#
_symmetry.space_group_name_H-M   'P 1'
#
loop_
_entity.id
_entity.type
_entity.pdbx_description
1 polymer ?
#
loop_
_entity_poly.entity_id
_entity_poly.type
_entity_poly.pdbx_seq_one_letter_code
_entity_poly.pdbx_strand_id
1 'polypeptide(L)'
;MKRLFACLLACLALVLPVRAEPIRWVDFDVSTESMAYAMQQDIRTAEQEKHLGWIEILALAACRTGGKCPLSAVKKAAKDLEGDVSPEEAAGELGKYYAYYYEAYSAALGGLVGSYAIFKDGQWVPQYGLKTFSPIAAGYGYSHCDDFGVGRSFGFKRKHLGNDLMGGLGTPIVAVEGGIVEAMGWNRYGGWRVGIRSFDGKRYYYYAHLQKDRPFASGLEIGDQVDAGQLIGFMGRSGYSDKENVNNIEVVHLHFGLELVFDESQKECNSEIWIDVYQLVRLLSAHRSSYQKTDRGWERVYPYKDLDWTEFPA
;
A
#
# COMPACT_ATOMS: atom_id res chain seq x y z
N MET A 1 -27.08 40.75 -60.08
CA MET A 1 -26.39 39.47 -59.72
C MET A 1 -25.89 39.59 -58.29
N LYS A 2 -26.63 39.09 -57.31
CA LYS A 2 -26.28 39.07 -55.90
C LYS A 2 -25.79 37.66 -55.55
N ARG A 3 -24.51 37.56 -55.16
CA ARG A 3 -23.91 36.29 -54.68
C ARG A 3 -24.20 36.17 -53.19
N LEU A 4 -24.98 35.15 -52.78
CA LEU A 4 -25.12 34.72 -51.43
C LEU A 4 -23.87 33.90 -51.04
N PHE A 5 -23.14 34.34 -50.01
CA PHE A 5 -22.16 33.54 -49.34
C PHE A 5 -22.87 32.80 -48.18
N ALA A 6 -22.97 31.47 -48.27
CA ALA A 6 -23.41 30.62 -47.17
C ALA A 6 -22.20 30.27 -46.34
N CYS A 7 -22.13 30.80 -45.10
CA CYS A 7 -21.17 30.37 -44.10
C CYS A 7 -21.67 29.05 -43.46
N LEU A 8 -20.97 27.96 -43.76
CA LEU A 8 -21.13 26.71 -43.03
C LEU A 8 -20.36 26.80 -41.71
N LEU A 9 -21.05 27.02 -40.60
CA LEU A 9 -20.48 26.85 -39.27
C LEU A 9 -20.41 25.35 -38.97
N ALA A 10 -19.20 24.76 -39.04
CA ALA A 10 -18.95 23.42 -38.53
C ALA A 10 -18.83 23.52 -37.01
N CYS A 11 -19.86 23.15 -36.27
CA CYS A 11 -19.78 22.91 -34.83
C CYS A 11 -18.90 21.67 -34.57
N LEU A 12 -17.63 21.87 -34.24
CA LEU A 12 -16.78 20.84 -33.69
C LEU A 12 -17.26 20.61 -32.24
N ALA A 13 -18.09 19.61 -32.02
CA ALA A 13 -18.42 19.13 -30.67
C ALA A 13 -17.14 18.50 -30.10
N LEU A 14 -16.43 19.22 -29.23
CA LEU A 14 -15.42 18.64 -28.36
C LEU A 14 -16.12 17.62 -27.46
N VAL A 15 -16.06 16.37 -27.82
CA VAL A 15 -16.39 15.25 -26.92
C VAL A 15 -15.24 15.20 -25.90
N LEU A 16 -15.41 15.93 -24.80
CA LEU A 16 -14.55 15.72 -23.65
C LEU A 16 -14.76 14.28 -23.17
N PRO A 17 -13.68 13.51 -22.94
CA PRO A 17 -13.83 12.19 -22.37
C PRO A 17 -14.56 12.32 -21.05
N VAL A 18 -15.70 11.65 -20.92
CA VAL A 18 -16.40 11.53 -19.62
C VAL A 18 -15.43 10.75 -18.74
N ARG A 19 -14.76 11.45 -17.84
CA ARG A 19 -13.92 10.82 -16.81
C ARG A 19 -14.87 9.98 -15.95
N ALA A 20 -14.63 8.68 -15.87
CA ALA A 20 -15.38 7.83 -14.96
C ALA A 20 -15.29 8.41 -13.54
N GLU A 21 -16.39 8.39 -12.78
CA GLU A 21 -16.36 8.82 -11.40
C GLU A 21 -15.36 7.94 -10.62
N PRO A 22 -14.48 8.52 -9.79
CA PRO A 22 -13.53 7.74 -9.02
C PRO A 22 -14.25 6.81 -8.05
N ILE A 23 -13.65 5.66 -7.75
CA ILE A 23 -14.12 4.76 -6.70
C ILE A 23 -14.20 5.55 -5.38
N ARG A 24 -15.33 5.46 -4.69
CA ARG A 24 -15.59 6.18 -3.43
C ARG A 24 -15.63 5.28 -2.22
N TRP A 25 -15.52 3.99 -2.43
CA TRP A 25 -15.58 2.98 -1.37
C TRP A 25 -14.90 1.70 -1.84
N VAL A 26 -14.13 1.07 -0.95
CA VAL A 26 -13.47 -0.22 -1.20
C VAL A 26 -13.73 -1.13 0.00
N ASP A 27 -14.27 -2.32 -0.29
CA ASP A 27 -14.32 -3.42 0.65
C ASP A 27 -13.15 -4.36 0.37
N PHE A 28 -12.20 -4.41 1.28
CA PHE A 28 -11.01 -5.24 1.15
C PHE A 28 -11.04 -6.34 2.19
N ASP A 29 -11.74 -7.45 1.85
CA ASP A 29 -11.87 -8.65 2.69
C ASP A 29 -11.15 -9.83 2.02
N VAL A 30 -9.81 -9.75 1.97
CA VAL A 30 -8.96 -10.79 1.36
C VAL A 30 -8.04 -11.38 2.43
N SER A 31 -8.19 -12.67 2.70
CA SER A 31 -7.37 -13.34 3.71
C SER A 31 -5.89 -13.43 3.31
N THR A 32 -5.01 -13.51 4.31
CA THR A 32 -3.57 -13.73 4.11
C THR A 32 -3.29 -14.96 3.24
N GLU A 33 -4.03 -16.05 3.46
CA GLU A 33 -3.88 -17.31 2.70
C GLU A 33 -4.27 -17.14 1.23
N SER A 34 -5.33 -16.38 0.95
CA SER A 34 -5.81 -16.09 -0.40
C SER A 34 -4.81 -15.20 -1.15
N MET A 35 -4.32 -14.14 -0.52
CA MET A 35 -3.27 -13.29 -1.07
C MET A 35 -1.99 -14.07 -1.33
N ALA A 36 -1.52 -14.86 -0.37
CA ALA A 36 -0.29 -15.65 -0.50
C ALA A 36 -0.39 -16.66 -1.66
N TYR A 37 -1.53 -17.34 -1.82
CA TYR A 37 -1.72 -18.27 -2.93
C TYR A 37 -1.68 -17.56 -4.27
N ALA A 38 -2.44 -16.47 -4.44
CA ALA A 38 -2.47 -15.70 -5.69
C ALA A 38 -1.08 -15.15 -6.04
N MET A 39 -0.38 -14.56 -5.06
CA MET A 39 0.99 -14.08 -5.20
C MET A 39 1.97 -15.18 -5.61
N GLN A 40 1.86 -16.39 -5.06
CA GLN A 40 2.67 -17.52 -5.47
C GLN A 40 2.44 -17.93 -6.93
N GLN A 41 1.18 -17.85 -7.43
CA GLN A 41 0.90 -18.11 -8.85
C GLN A 41 1.54 -17.05 -9.75
N ASP A 42 1.44 -15.78 -9.38
CA ASP A 42 2.06 -14.65 -10.08
C ASP A 42 3.58 -14.86 -10.19
N ILE A 43 4.27 -15.02 -9.07
CA ILE A 43 5.73 -15.22 -9.03
C ILE A 43 6.14 -16.46 -9.82
N ARG A 44 5.43 -17.57 -9.67
CA ARG A 44 5.73 -18.83 -10.37
C ARG A 44 5.63 -18.71 -11.90
N THR A 45 4.74 -17.85 -12.38
CA THR A 45 4.45 -17.71 -13.80
C THR A 45 5.06 -16.46 -14.44
N ALA A 46 5.80 -15.66 -13.70
CA ALA A 46 6.33 -14.37 -14.16
C ALA A 46 7.18 -14.47 -15.45
N GLU A 47 7.93 -15.56 -15.64
CA GLU A 47 8.76 -15.81 -16.82
C GLU A 47 8.10 -16.77 -17.83
N GLN A 48 6.85 -17.17 -17.62
CA GLN A 48 6.13 -18.07 -18.50
C GLN A 48 5.41 -17.28 -19.60
N GLU A 49 5.13 -17.94 -20.73
CA GLU A 49 4.35 -17.36 -21.83
C GLU A 49 2.99 -16.86 -21.34
N LYS A 50 2.35 -17.60 -20.43
CA LYS A 50 1.11 -17.19 -19.74
C LYS A 50 1.45 -16.79 -18.31
N HIS A 51 1.49 -15.48 -18.06
CA HIS A 51 1.61 -14.91 -16.71
C HIS A 51 0.23 -14.83 -16.05
N LEU A 52 0.13 -15.25 -14.80
CA LEU A 52 -1.08 -15.21 -13.98
C LEU A 52 -0.95 -14.10 -12.93
N GLY A 53 -1.40 -12.90 -13.25
CA GLY A 53 -1.35 -11.76 -12.33
C GLY A 53 -2.17 -12.01 -11.06
N TRP A 54 -1.57 -11.83 -9.89
CA TRP A 54 -2.26 -12.09 -8.62
C TRP A 54 -3.46 -11.19 -8.37
N ILE A 55 -3.42 -9.94 -8.86
CA ILE A 55 -4.55 -9.02 -8.78
C ILE A 55 -5.71 -9.51 -9.66
N GLU A 56 -5.41 -10.00 -10.86
CA GLU A 56 -6.40 -10.58 -11.76
C GLU A 56 -7.10 -11.80 -11.15
N ILE A 57 -6.31 -12.70 -10.54
CA ILE A 57 -6.82 -13.87 -9.84
C ILE A 57 -7.76 -13.45 -8.69
N LEU A 58 -7.33 -12.50 -7.85
CA LEU A 58 -8.11 -12.02 -6.71
C LEU A 58 -9.37 -11.28 -7.16
N ALA A 59 -9.26 -10.42 -8.18
CA ALA A 59 -10.41 -9.69 -8.74
C ALA A 59 -11.46 -10.63 -9.33
N LEU A 60 -11.02 -11.67 -10.05
CA LEU A 60 -11.90 -12.69 -10.60
C LEU A 60 -12.59 -13.51 -9.50
N ALA A 61 -11.87 -13.86 -8.45
CA ALA A 61 -12.46 -14.52 -7.28
C ALA A 61 -13.48 -13.62 -6.57
N ALA A 62 -13.13 -12.34 -6.36
CA ALA A 62 -13.98 -11.36 -5.70
C ALA A 62 -15.28 -11.08 -6.45
N CYS A 63 -15.23 -10.86 -7.76
CA CYS A 63 -16.44 -10.60 -8.55
C CYS A 63 -17.43 -11.78 -8.51
N ARG A 64 -16.94 -13.01 -8.37
CA ARG A 64 -17.76 -14.22 -8.27
C ARG A 64 -18.32 -14.49 -6.87
N THR A 65 -17.75 -13.87 -5.84
CA THR A 65 -18.09 -14.15 -4.44
C THR A 65 -18.60 -12.92 -3.67
N GLY A 66 -18.83 -11.81 -4.36
CA GLY A 66 -19.25 -10.57 -3.74
C GLY A 66 -18.20 -9.99 -2.78
N GLY A 67 -16.92 -10.06 -3.15
CA GLY A 67 -15.79 -9.46 -2.44
C GLY A 67 -15.11 -10.33 -1.38
N LYS A 68 -15.66 -11.50 -1.02
CA LYS A 68 -15.16 -12.31 0.12
C LYS A 68 -13.88 -13.12 -0.13
N CYS A 69 -13.47 -13.32 -1.35
CA CYS A 69 -12.24 -14.02 -1.78
C CYS A 69 -11.82 -15.26 -0.97
N PRO A 70 -12.71 -16.27 -0.72
CA PRO A 70 -12.27 -17.46 -0.02
C PRO A 70 -11.23 -18.23 -0.86
N LEU A 71 -10.27 -18.88 -0.21
CA LEU A 71 -9.15 -19.57 -0.87
C LEU A 71 -9.59 -20.54 -1.98
N SER A 72 -10.74 -21.21 -1.80
CA SER A 72 -11.31 -22.11 -2.82
C SER A 72 -11.70 -21.37 -4.10
N ALA A 73 -12.27 -20.17 -3.99
CA ALA A 73 -12.62 -19.33 -5.14
C ALA A 73 -11.36 -18.77 -5.82
N VAL A 74 -10.34 -18.39 -5.04
CA VAL A 74 -9.04 -17.91 -5.57
C VAL A 74 -8.33 -19.02 -6.34
N LYS A 75 -8.30 -20.25 -5.80
CA LYS A 75 -7.75 -21.43 -6.52
C LYS A 75 -8.51 -21.73 -7.80
N LYS A 76 -9.84 -21.62 -7.77
CA LYS A 76 -10.66 -21.81 -8.98
C LYS A 76 -10.38 -20.70 -10.02
N ALA A 77 -10.31 -19.44 -9.62
CA ALA A 77 -9.99 -18.33 -10.49
C ALA A 77 -8.62 -18.50 -11.17
N ALA A 78 -7.57 -18.85 -10.40
CA ALA A 78 -6.25 -19.13 -10.95
C ALA A 78 -6.29 -20.25 -12.00
N LYS A 79 -6.99 -21.36 -11.71
CA LYS A 79 -7.14 -22.47 -12.66
C LYS A 79 -7.86 -22.07 -13.94
N ASP A 80 -8.93 -21.25 -13.84
CA ASP A 80 -9.69 -20.79 -15.00
C ASP A 80 -8.82 -19.87 -15.88
N LEU A 81 -7.87 -19.13 -15.31
CA LEU A 81 -6.94 -18.26 -16.02
C LEU A 81 -5.70 -18.98 -16.62
N GLU A 82 -5.46 -20.25 -16.30
CA GLU A 82 -4.38 -21.06 -16.92
C GLU A 82 -4.65 -21.32 -18.44
N GLY A 83 -5.90 -21.27 -18.87
CA GLY A 83 -6.29 -21.41 -20.29
C GLY A 83 -6.13 -20.13 -21.10
N ASP A 84 -6.44 -20.22 -22.40
CA ASP A 84 -6.39 -19.09 -23.34
C ASP A 84 -7.60 -18.14 -23.20
N VAL A 85 -7.98 -17.83 -21.97
CA VAL A 85 -9.12 -16.96 -21.65
C VAL A 85 -8.58 -15.72 -20.93
N SER A 86 -9.04 -14.53 -21.33
CA SER A 86 -8.76 -13.30 -20.59
C SER A 86 -9.54 -13.26 -19.28
N PRO A 87 -9.08 -12.48 -18.27
CA PRO A 87 -9.81 -12.32 -17.03
C PRO A 87 -11.24 -11.78 -17.21
N GLU A 88 -11.45 -10.87 -18.17
CA GLU A 88 -12.74 -10.30 -18.53
C GLU A 88 -13.68 -11.36 -19.13
N GLU A 89 -13.17 -12.19 -20.03
CA GLU A 89 -13.93 -13.32 -20.60
C GLU A 89 -14.27 -14.35 -19.52
N ALA A 90 -13.33 -14.66 -18.63
CA ALA A 90 -13.55 -15.55 -17.50
C ALA A 90 -14.59 -15.02 -16.50
N ALA A 91 -14.74 -13.71 -16.39
CA ALA A 91 -15.78 -13.04 -15.60
C ALA A 91 -17.16 -13.09 -16.27
N GLY A 92 -17.23 -13.12 -17.60
CA GLY A 92 -18.47 -13.18 -18.36
C GLY A 92 -19.45 -12.06 -18.00
N GLU A 93 -20.68 -12.39 -17.60
CA GLU A 93 -21.71 -11.41 -17.21
C GLU A 93 -21.31 -10.57 -15.98
N LEU A 94 -20.30 -11.00 -15.22
CA LEU A 94 -19.77 -10.28 -14.06
C LEU A 94 -18.67 -9.27 -14.42
N GLY A 95 -18.38 -9.04 -15.70
CA GLY A 95 -17.28 -8.18 -16.15
C GLY A 95 -17.26 -6.78 -15.53
N LYS A 96 -18.44 -6.16 -15.30
CA LYS A 96 -18.55 -4.88 -14.58
C LYS A 96 -18.03 -4.97 -13.15
N TYR A 97 -18.30 -6.05 -12.44
CA TYR A 97 -17.82 -6.27 -11.06
C TYR A 97 -16.35 -6.65 -11.07
N TYR A 98 -15.89 -7.42 -12.05
CA TYR A 98 -14.48 -7.71 -12.25
C TYR A 98 -13.66 -6.42 -12.39
N ALA A 99 -14.09 -5.51 -13.30
CA ALA A 99 -13.41 -4.22 -13.50
C ALA A 99 -13.32 -3.40 -12.21
N TYR A 100 -14.38 -3.36 -11.40
CA TYR A 100 -14.36 -2.69 -10.09
C TYR A 100 -13.36 -3.33 -9.13
N TYR A 101 -13.37 -4.67 -8.95
CA TYR A 101 -12.43 -5.33 -8.04
C TYR A 101 -10.99 -5.26 -8.55
N TYR A 102 -10.78 -5.32 -9.86
CA TYR A 102 -9.45 -5.16 -10.44
C TYR A 102 -8.87 -3.77 -10.15
N GLU A 103 -9.65 -2.71 -10.33
CA GLU A 103 -9.23 -1.34 -10.01
C GLU A 103 -8.98 -1.16 -8.52
N ALA A 104 -9.90 -1.63 -7.66
CA ALA A 104 -9.79 -1.55 -6.21
C ALA A 104 -8.57 -2.32 -5.67
N TYR A 105 -8.35 -3.54 -6.14
CA TYR A 105 -7.24 -4.37 -5.70
C TYR A 105 -5.91 -3.93 -6.32
N SER A 106 -5.91 -3.37 -7.53
CA SER A 106 -4.73 -2.70 -8.09
C SER A 106 -4.32 -1.50 -7.25
N ALA A 107 -5.29 -0.72 -6.76
CA ALA A 107 -5.00 0.37 -5.83
C ALA A 107 -4.46 -0.14 -4.48
N ALA A 108 -5.00 -1.23 -3.93
CA ALA A 108 -4.57 -1.76 -2.63
C ALA A 108 -3.24 -2.52 -2.68
N LEU A 109 -2.99 -3.29 -3.74
CA LEU A 109 -1.95 -4.32 -3.81
C LEU A 109 -0.92 -4.12 -4.92
N GLY A 110 -1.16 -3.21 -5.88
CA GLY A 110 -0.40 -3.10 -7.12
C GLY A 110 1.10 -2.83 -6.98
N GLY A 111 1.53 -2.24 -5.86
CA GLY A 111 2.93 -1.98 -5.60
C GLY A 111 3.66 -3.08 -4.81
N LEU A 112 2.97 -4.18 -4.45
CA LEU A 112 3.53 -5.15 -3.51
C LEU A 112 4.38 -6.23 -4.18
N VAL A 113 4.05 -6.59 -5.41
CA VAL A 113 4.77 -7.60 -6.22
C VAL A 113 5.30 -6.92 -7.47
N GLY A 114 6.51 -7.25 -7.87
CA GLY A 114 7.15 -6.68 -9.05
C GLY A 114 8.65 -6.91 -9.08
N SER A 115 9.36 -6.12 -9.88
CA SER A 115 10.80 -6.23 -10.09
C SER A 115 11.57 -5.40 -9.07
N TYR A 116 12.60 -6.00 -8.48
CA TYR A 116 13.52 -5.33 -7.56
C TYR A 116 14.93 -5.89 -7.70
N ALA A 117 15.92 -5.22 -7.13
CA ALA A 117 17.28 -5.75 -7.05
C ALA A 117 17.80 -5.72 -5.61
N ILE A 118 18.58 -6.73 -5.28
CA ILE A 118 19.36 -6.82 -4.04
C ILE A 118 20.85 -6.79 -4.36
N PHE A 119 21.63 -6.10 -3.51
CA PHE A 119 23.09 -6.11 -3.65
C PHE A 119 23.66 -7.30 -2.90
N LYS A 120 24.26 -8.24 -3.63
CA LYS A 120 24.82 -9.46 -3.09
C LYS A 120 26.15 -9.79 -3.80
N ASP A 121 27.16 -10.19 -3.03
CA ASP A 121 28.48 -10.60 -3.55
C ASP A 121 29.12 -9.57 -4.49
N GLY A 122 28.94 -8.27 -4.20
CA GLY A 122 29.54 -7.18 -4.95
C GLY A 122 28.77 -6.74 -6.20
N GLN A 123 27.60 -7.29 -6.45
CA GLN A 123 26.78 -6.96 -7.64
C GLN A 123 25.29 -6.85 -7.30
N TRP A 124 24.58 -6.09 -8.13
CA TRP A 124 23.12 -6.03 -8.09
C TRP A 124 22.52 -7.26 -8.79
N VAL A 125 21.65 -7.98 -8.08
CA VAL A 125 20.96 -9.16 -8.59
C VAL A 125 19.47 -8.85 -8.71
N PRO A 126 18.93 -8.80 -9.96
CA PRO A 126 17.50 -8.59 -10.17
C PRO A 126 16.69 -9.78 -9.67
N GLN A 127 15.50 -9.48 -9.17
CA GLN A 127 14.53 -10.42 -8.64
C GLN A 127 13.14 -10.01 -9.09
N TYR A 128 12.21 -10.95 -9.14
CA TYR A 128 10.78 -10.70 -9.24
C TYR A 128 10.05 -11.37 -8.09
N GLY A 129 9.16 -10.65 -7.42
CA GLY A 129 8.38 -11.19 -6.31
C GLY A 129 7.86 -10.15 -5.35
N LEU A 130 7.65 -10.56 -4.10
CA LEU A 130 7.23 -9.65 -3.03
C LEU A 130 8.35 -8.63 -2.76
N LYS A 131 8.13 -7.38 -3.13
CA LYS A 131 9.11 -6.29 -3.02
C LYS A 131 8.85 -5.33 -1.86
N THR A 132 7.82 -5.56 -1.07
CA THR A 132 7.42 -4.77 0.09
C THR A 132 7.73 -5.49 1.39
N PHE A 133 7.82 -4.74 2.48
CA PHE A 133 8.27 -5.25 3.78
C PHE A 133 7.24 -5.02 4.88
N SER A 134 7.27 -5.85 5.92
CA SER A 134 6.58 -5.55 7.19
C SER A 134 7.03 -4.18 7.72
N PRO A 135 6.14 -3.36 8.28
CA PRO A 135 6.52 -2.05 8.83
C PRO A 135 7.48 -2.13 10.02
N ILE A 136 7.67 -3.32 10.61
CA ILE A 136 8.57 -3.55 11.74
C ILE A 136 9.84 -4.25 11.25
N ALA A 137 11.01 -3.69 11.51
CA ALA A 137 12.29 -4.28 11.14
C ALA A 137 12.51 -5.69 11.73
N ALA A 138 13.32 -6.51 11.05
CA ALA A 138 13.67 -7.86 11.52
C ALA A 138 14.37 -7.82 12.89
N GLY A 139 14.19 -8.88 13.69
CA GLY A 139 14.76 -9.00 15.03
C GLY A 139 13.93 -8.36 16.14
N TYR A 140 12.85 -7.65 15.83
CA TYR A 140 11.97 -7.03 16.83
C TYR A 140 10.61 -7.74 16.87
N GLY A 141 10.22 -8.19 18.06
CA GLY A 141 8.91 -8.81 18.31
C GLY A 141 7.80 -7.76 18.35
N TYR A 142 6.63 -8.13 17.85
CA TYR A 142 5.40 -7.36 18.03
C TYR A 142 4.19 -8.28 18.04
N SER A 143 3.08 -7.81 18.63
CA SER A 143 1.76 -8.41 18.45
C SER A 143 0.89 -7.48 17.61
N HIS A 144 0.02 -8.05 16.77
CA HIS A 144 -0.81 -7.32 15.83
C HIS A 144 -2.28 -7.40 16.27
N CYS A 145 -2.90 -6.24 16.48
CA CYS A 145 -4.30 -6.15 16.87
C CYS A 145 -5.19 -6.09 15.61
N ASP A 146 -6.24 -6.89 15.62
CA ASP A 146 -7.32 -6.83 14.63
C ASP A 146 -8.36 -5.83 15.13
N ASP A 147 -8.09 -4.54 14.92
CA ASP A 147 -8.83 -3.46 15.54
C ASP A 147 -9.22 -2.32 14.59
N PHE A 148 -9.20 -2.59 13.28
CA PHE A 148 -9.73 -1.65 12.28
C PHE A 148 -11.22 -1.35 12.54
N GLY A 149 -11.61 -0.08 12.43
CA GLY A 149 -13.01 0.35 12.62
C GLY A 149 -13.49 0.37 14.06
N VAL A 150 -12.70 -0.11 15.03
CA VAL A 150 -13.03 -0.05 16.47
C VAL A 150 -13.15 1.41 16.92
N GLY A 151 -14.12 1.69 17.81
CA GLY A 151 -14.34 3.04 18.32
C GLY A 151 -13.13 3.56 19.12
N ARG A 152 -12.72 4.77 18.82
CA ARG A 152 -11.71 5.53 19.56
C ARG A 152 -12.30 6.85 20.02
N SER A 153 -11.82 7.38 21.14
CA SER A 153 -12.25 8.69 21.64
C SER A 153 -11.07 9.47 22.23
N PHE A 154 -10.87 10.67 21.72
CA PHE A 154 -10.04 11.71 22.31
C PHE A 154 -10.59 13.03 21.78
N GLY A 155 -11.35 13.74 22.60
CA GLY A 155 -12.10 14.93 22.20
C GLY A 155 -13.41 14.63 21.47
N PHE A 156 -13.45 13.68 20.54
CA PHE A 156 -14.66 13.19 19.86
C PHE A 156 -14.55 11.69 19.51
N LYS A 157 -15.70 11.08 19.21
CA LYS A 157 -15.76 9.68 18.78
C LYS A 157 -15.35 9.57 17.31
N ARG A 158 -14.45 8.64 17.01
CA ARG A 158 -13.99 8.31 15.66
C ARG A 158 -13.77 6.81 15.51
N LYS A 159 -13.71 6.34 14.27
CA LYS A 159 -13.26 4.98 13.97
C LYS A 159 -11.74 4.91 13.96
N HIS A 160 -11.19 3.76 14.29
CA HIS A 160 -9.78 3.42 14.13
C HIS A 160 -9.51 3.12 12.65
N LEU A 161 -8.75 3.96 11.99
CA LEU A 161 -8.47 3.87 10.55
C LEU A 161 -7.06 3.29 10.31
N GLY A 162 -6.85 2.09 10.80
CA GLY A 162 -5.59 1.35 10.74
C GLY A 162 -5.60 0.22 11.76
N ASN A 163 -4.45 -0.41 11.97
CA ASN A 163 -4.25 -1.44 12.98
C ASN A 163 -3.09 -1.07 13.89
N ASP A 164 -3.18 -1.48 15.16
CA ASP A 164 -2.13 -1.25 16.14
C ASP A 164 -1.19 -2.45 16.24
N LEU A 165 0.11 -2.19 16.06
CA LEU A 165 1.19 -3.16 16.22
C LEU A 165 1.92 -2.88 17.53
N MET A 166 1.63 -3.67 18.57
CA MET A 166 2.20 -3.52 19.90
C MET A 166 3.65 -4.01 19.93
N GLY A 167 4.60 -3.18 20.37
CA GLY A 167 6.02 -3.53 20.37
C GLY A 167 6.82 -2.79 21.43
N GLY A 168 8.13 -2.85 21.35
CA GLY A 168 9.04 -2.18 22.26
C GLY A 168 9.31 -0.73 21.87
N LEU A 169 9.55 0.14 22.87
CA LEU A 169 9.96 1.51 22.63
C LEU A 169 11.27 1.55 21.83
N GLY A 170 11.30 2.35 20.76
CA GLY A 170 12.47 2.50 19.89
C GLY A 170 12.65 1.38 18.87
N THR A 171 11.68 0.47 18.72
CA THR A 171 11.66 -0.51 17.63
C THR A 171 11.76 0.21 16.28
N PRO A 172 12.71 -0.15 15.41
CA PRO A 172 12.84 0.47 14.10
C PRO A 172 11.63 0.20 13.22
N ILE A 173 11.09 1.28 12.64
CA ILE A 173 9.97 1.29 11.70
C ILE A 173 10.52 1.53 10.30
N VAL A 174 10.06 0.74 9.34
CA VAL A 174 10.50 0.82 7.94
C VAL A 174 9.33 1.10 7.00
N ALA A 175 9.62 1.72 5.86
CA ALA A 175 8.65 1.90 4.79
C ALA A 175 8.16 0.55 4.28
N VAL A 176 6.85 0.35 4.22
CA VAL A 176 6.26 -0.91 3.68
C VAL A 176 6.54 -1.01 2.20
N GLU A 177 6.29 0.05 1.46
CA GLU A 177 6.52 0.21 0.02
C GLU A 177 7.41 1.41 -0.23
N GLY A 178 8.12 1.45 -1.37
CA GLY A 178 8.83 2.63 -1.82
C GLY A 178 7.87 3.76 -2.22
N GLY A 179 8.33 4.99 -2.07
CA GLY A 179 7.49 6.16 -2.36
C GLY A 179 8.14 7.47 -1.98
N ILE A 180 7.30 8.50 -1.87
CA ILE A 180 7.68 9.85 -1.47
C ILE A 180 7.18 10.14 -0.06
N VAL A 181 8.02 10.68 0.80
CA VAL A 181 7.60 11.20 2.11
C VAL A 181 6.71 12.42 1.88
N GLU A 182 5.41 12.23 1.95
CA GLU A 182 4.42 13.29 1.69
C GLU A 182 4.10 14.11 2.94
N ALA A 183 4.15 13.46 4.10
CA ALA A 183 3.86 14.13 5.37
C ALA A 183 4.80 13.63 6.47
N MET A 184 5.25 14.55 7.31
CA MET A 184 6.10 14.25 8.46
C MET A 184 5.89 15.31 9.53
N GLY A 185 5.84 14.93 10.81
CA GLY A 185 5.67 15.89 11.88
C GLY A 185 4.64 15.47 12.92
N TRP A 186 4.18 16.43 13.71
CA TRP A 186 3.22 16.24 14.79
C TRP A 186 1.78 16.47 14.34
N ASN A 187 0.86 15.62 14.80
CA ASN A 187 -0.55 15.96 14.92
C ASN A 187 -1.11 15.51 16.27
N ARG A 188 -2.24 16.13 16.69
CA ARG A 188 -2.81 15.91 18.05
C ARG A 188 -3.22 14.45 18.32
N TYR A 189 -3.58 13.68 17.30
CA TYR A 189 -4.04 12.29 17.44
C TYR A 189 -2.90 11.30 17.29
N GLY A 190 -2.21 11.32 16.16
CA GLY A 190 -1.11 10.41 15.82
C GLY A 190 0.21 10.73 16.49
N GLY A 191 0.36 11.90 17.13
CA GLY A 191 1.63 12.36 17.65
C GLY A 191 2.65 12.57 16.54
N TRP A 192 3.88 12.12 16.73
CA TRP A 192 4.88 12.08 15.68
C TRP A 192 4.49 11.02 14.65
N ARG A 193 4.45 11.41 13.39
CA ARG A 193 4.00 10.59 12.27
C ARG A 193 4.82 10.80 11.00
N VAL A 194 4.81 9.76 10.14
CA VAL A 194 5.28 9.80 8.76
C VAL A 194 4.15 9.32 7.86
N GLY A 195 3.96 9.98 6.73
CA GLY A 195 3.07 9.57 5.65
C GLY A 195 3.86 9.40 4.36
N ILE A 196 3.74 8.24 3.71
CA ILE A 196 4.45 7.92 2.47
C ILE A 196 3.43 7.64 1.38
N ARG A 197 3.55 8.38 0.27
CA ARG A 197 2.78 8.16 -0.95
C ARG A 197 3.53 7.20 -1.85
N SER A 198 2.91 6.09 -2.28
CA SER A 198 3.50 5.20 -3.29
C SER A 198 3.83 5.94 -4.59
N PHE A 199 4.79 5.45 -5.34
CA PHE A 199 5.24 6.11 -6.58
C PHE A 199 4.12 6.22 -7.64
N ASP A 200 3.18 5.28 -7.68
CA ASP A 200 2.01 5.35 -8.57
C ASP A 200 0.89 6.28 -8.04
N GLY A 201 1.08 6.86 -6.84
CA GLY A 201 0.15 7.80 -6.22
C GLY A 201 -1.14 7.19 -5.65
N LYS A 202 -1.31 5.87 -5.68
CA LYS A 202 -2.57 5.20 -5.31
C LYS A 202 -2.69 4.79 -3.86
N ARG A 203 -1.56 4.69 -3.12
CA ARG A 203 -1.48 4.27 -1.73
C ARG A 203 -0.83 5.35 -0.87
N TYR A 204 -1.44 5.66 0.26
CA TYR A 204 -0.86 6.51 1.28
C TYR A 204 -0.72 5.71 2.57
N TYR A 205 0.53 5.43 2.94
CA TYR A 205 0.89 4.69 4.14
C TYR A 205 1.10 5.64 5.31
N TYR A 206 0.40 5.40 6.41
CA TYR A 206 0.41 6.23 7.60
C TYR A 206 1.05 5.48 8.78
N TYR A 207 2.12 6.07 9.33
CA TYR A 207 2.86 5.53 10.46
C TYR A 207 2.82 6.55 11.60
N ALA A 208 2.20 6.20 12.74
CA ALA A 208 1.97 7.15 13.82
C ALA A 208 2.39 6.61 15.19
N HIS A 209 2.31 7.46 16.21
CA HIS A 209 2.76 7.25 17.57
C HIS A 209 4.26 7.01 17.70
N LEU A 210 5.04 7.63 16.81
CA LEU A 210 6.49 7.47 16.81
C LEU A 210 7.12 8.02 18.10
N GLN A 211 8.38 7.70 18.33
CA GLN A 211 9.10 7.96 19.57
C GLN A 211 9.23 9.47 19.85
N LYS A 212 8.97 9.87 21.09
CA LYS A 212 9.27 11.20 21.59
C LYS A 212 10.77 11.49 21.48
N ASP A 213 11.14 12.75 21.21
CA ASP A 213 12.50 13.30 21.10
C ASP A 213 13.35 12.73 19.95
N ARG A 214 13.00 11.55 19.40
CA ARG A 214 13.69 10.92 18.28
C ARG A 214 12.73 10.10 17.42
N PRO A 215 11.75 10.75 16.78
CA PRO A 215 10.71 10.03 16.03
C PRO A 215 11.22 9.45 14.71
N PHE A 216 12.10 10.16 14.00
CA PHE A 216 12.45 9.90 12.62
C PHE A 216 13.86 9.32 12.46
N ALA A 217 14.09 8.63 11.36
CA ALA A 217 15.42 8.31 10.89
C ALA A 217 16.21 9.59 10.59
N SER A 218 17.53 9.55 10.82
CA SER A 218 18.39 10.72 10.60
C SER A 218 18.42 11.11 9.12
N GLY A 219 18.21 12.38 8.82
CA GLY A 219 18.24 12.92 7.47
C GLY A 219 16.98 12.70 6.64
N LEU A 220 15.92 12.12 7.21
CA LEU A 220 14.64 11.98 6.52
C LEU A 220 13.89 13.31 6.51
N GLU A 221 13.44 13.75 5.33
CA GLU A 221 12.71 14.99 5.12
C GLU A 221 11.47 14.79 4.22
N ILE A 222 10.53 15.74 4.28
CA ILE A 222 9.37 15.76 3.35
C ILE A 222 9.89 15.98 1.93
N GLY A 223 9.39 15.16 1.00
CA GLY A 223 9.80 15.18 -0.40
C GLY A 223 10.87 14.13 -0.73
N ASP A 224 11.48 13.49 0.28
CA ASP A 224 12.45 12.43 0.04
C ASP A 224 11.82 11.21 -0.61
N GLN A 225 12.56 10.59 -1.52
CA GLN A 225 12.28 9.24 -1.99
C GLN A 225 12.79 8.23 -0.96
N VAL A 226 11.98 7.24 -0.67
CA VAL A 226 12.34 6.11 0.19
C VAL A 226 12.13 4.80 -0.52
N ASP A 227 13.06 3.87 -0.33
CA ASP A 227 12.92 2.49 -0.80
C ASP A 227 12.02 1.67 0.14
N ALA A 228 11.37 0.65 -0.40
CA ALA A 228 10.70 -0.35 0.44
C ALA A 228 11.68 -0.95 1.45
N GLY A 229 11.25 -1.06 2.71
CA GLY A 229 12.09 -1.52 3.81
C GLY A 229 13.14 -0.53 4.31
N GLN A 230 13.16 0.72 3.83
CA GLN A 230 14.03 1.77 4.36
C GLN A 230 13.57 2.21 5.75
N LEU A 231 14.55 2.44 6.67
CA LEU A 231 14.26 2.96 8.00
C LEU A 231 13.69 4.38 7.91
N ILE A 232 12.52 4.59 8.51
CA ILE A 232 11.81 5.87 8.52
C ILE A 232 11.64 6.47 9.90
N GLY A 233 11.70 5.66 10.95
CA GLY A 233 11.52 6.16 12.31
C GLY A 233 11.57 5.07 13.37
N PHE A 234 11.10 5.41 14.56
CA PHE A 234 11.15 4.54 15.72
C PHE A 234 9.82 4.51 16.45
N MET A 235 9.38 3.32 16.85
CA MET A 235 8.13 3.10 17.58
C MET A 235 8.15 3.81 18.93
N GLY A 236 7.04 4.44 19.28
CA GLY A 236 6.85 5.13 20.54
C GLY A 236 5.44 5.02 21.08
N ARG A 237 4.98 6.10 21.72
CA ARG A 237 3.64 6.28 22.27
C ARG A 237 3.23 7.76 22.32
N SER A 238 3.73 8.54 21.35
CA SER A 238 3.43 9.96 21.27
C SER A 238 2.02 10.20 20.71
N GLY A 239 1.43 11.35 21.03
CA GLY A 239 0.11 11.73 20.52
C GLY A 239 -0.91 11.96 21.63
N TYR A 240 -2.19 12.07 21.26
CA TYR A 240 -3.32 12.42 22.12
C TYR A 240 -3.04 13.68 22.95
N SER A 241 -2.50 14.71 22.29
CA SER A 241 -2.12 15.96 22.93
C SER A 241 -2.06 17.10 21.91
N ASP A 242 -2.59 18.28 22.27
CA ASP A 242 -2.41 19.51 21.51
C ASP A 242 -0.99 20.06 21.64
N LYS A 243 -0.27 19.67 22.73
CA LYS A 243 1.14 20.00 22.92
C LYS A 243 2.00 18.99 22.17
N GLU A 244 2.92 19.49 21.37
CA GLU A 244 3.88 18.66 20.63
C GLU A 244 4.84 17.92 21.54
N ASN A 245 5.35 16.79 21.07
CA ASN A 245 6.38 15.97 21.71
C ASN A 245 5.99 15.44 23.10
N VAL A 246 4.75 14.98 23.24
CA VAL A 246 4.19 14.40 24.48
C VAL A 246 3.83 12.94 24.28
N ASN A 247 4.20 12.10 25.25
CA ASN A 247 3.79 10.71 25.38
C ASN A 247 2.50 10.62 26.19
N ASN A 248 1.34 10.75 25.57
CA ASN A 248 0.05 10.68 26.26
C ASN A 248 -0.74 9.41 25.95
N ILE A 249 -0.12 8.47 25.25
CA ILE A 249 -0.65 7.13 25.02
C ILE A 249 0.01 6.18 26.02
N GLU A 250 -0.77 5.26 26.62
CA GLU A 250 -0.30 4.39 27.70
C GLU A 250 0.63 3.29 27.17
N VAL A 251 0.28 2.66 26.06
CA VAL A 251 0.98 1.49 25.51
C VAL A 251 1.81 1.87 24.30
N VAL A 252 3.04 1.36 24.26
CA VAL A 252 3.93 1.53 23.09
C VAL A 252 3.41 0.70 21.91
N HIS A 253 3.13 1.35 20.80
CA HIS A 253 2.72 0.70 19.56
C HIS A 253 2.98 1.58 18.34
N LEU A 254 2.98 0.95 17.17
CA LEU A 254 2.83 1.61 15.89
C LEU A 254 1.36 1.56 15.49
N HIS A 255 0.72 2.71 15.29
CA HIS A 255 -0.50 2.77 14.50
C HIS A 255 -0.11 2.81 13.03
N PHE A 256 -0.56 1.80 12.28
CA PHE A 256 -0.29 1.66 10.85
C PHE A 256 -1.59 1.63 10.06
N GLY A 257 -1.72 2.53 9.09
CA GLY A 257 -2.88 2.66 8.21
C GLY A 257 -2.51 2.71 6.74
N LEU A 258 -3.46 2.34 5.89
CA LEU A 258 -3.36 2.43 4.44
C LEU A 258 -4.62 3.09 3.88
N GLU A 259 -4.42 4.22 3.25
CA GLU A 259 -5.45 4.97 2.52
C GLU A 259 -5.27 4.75 1.02
N LEU A 260 -6.37 4.49 0.33
CA LEU A 260 -6.41 4.38 -1.14
C LEU A 260 -6.85 5.71 -1.75
N VAL A 261 -6.15 6.13 -2.80
CA VAL A 261 -6.38 7.41 -3.47
C VAL A 261 -6.64 7.18 -4.94
N PHE A 262 -7.88 7.34 -5.35
CA PHE A 262 -8.31 7.29 -6.75
C PHE A 262 -8.43 8.69 -7.34
N ASP A 263 -8.58 9.70 -6.48
CA ASP A 263 -8.60 11.12 -6.83
C ASP A 263 -8.05 11.94 -5.65
N GLU A 264 -7.28 13.00 -5.92
CA GLU A 264 -6.65 13.81 -4.86
C GLU A 264 -7.65 14.46 -3.89
N SER A 265 -8.89 14.69 -4.32
CA SER A 265 -9.96 15.18 -3.43
C SER A 265 -10.34 14.22 -2.31
N GLN A 266 -9.95 12.94 -2.40
CA GLN A 266 -10.22 11.92 -1.38
C GLN A 266 -9.29 12.00 -0.18
N LYS A 267 -8.20 12.72 -0.28
CA LYS A 267 -7.18 12.83 0.79
C LYS A 267 -7.59 13.74 1.96
N GLU A 268 -8.65 14.48 1.84
CA GLU A 268 -9.05 15.44 2.86
C GLU A 268 -10.45 15.15 3.39
N CYS A 269 -10.50 14.75 4.65
CA CYS A 269 -11.63 14.70 5.57
C CYS A 269 -12.74 13.68 5.30
N ASN A 270 -13.63 13.88 4.35
CA ASN A 270 -14.89 13.12 4.31
C ASN A 270 -14.96 12.06 3.21
N SER A 271 -13.91 11.96 2.41
CA SER A 271 -13.87 11.06 1.25
C SER A 271 -12.69 10.08 1.28
N GLU A 272 -11.97 10.03 2.39
CA GLU A 272 -10.84 9.12 2.60
C GLU A 272 -11.29 7.65 2.54
N ILE A 273 -10.51 6.81 1.87
CA ILE A 273 -10.77 5.37 1.74
C ILE A 273 -9.67 4.62 2.48
N TRP A 274 -9.87 4.40 3.77
CA TRP A 274 -8.99 3.57 4.59
C TRP A 274 -9.44 2.12 4.53
N ILE A 275 -8.49 1.20 4.39
CA ILE A 275 -8.75 -0.23 4.37
C ILE A 275 -8.15 -0.93 5.59
N ASP A 276 -8.75 -2.07 5.96
CA ASP A 276 -8.21 -2.95 6.99
C ASP A 276 -6.92 -3.60 6.48
N VAL A 277 -5.81 -3.34 7.17
CA VAL A 277 -4.48 -3.85 6.81
C VAL A 277 -4.08 -5.09 7.63
N TYR A 278 -4.96 -5.63 8.47
CA TYR A 278 -4.63 -6.77 9.33
C TYR A 278 -4.08 -7.96 8.54
N GLN A 279 -4.82 -8.40 7.53
CA GLN A 279 -4.41 -9.53 6.69
C GLN A 279 -3.18 -9.22 5.84
N LEU A 280 -3.04 -7.98 5.38
CA LEU A 280 -1.88 -7.53 4.61
C LEU A 280 -0.61 -7.56 5.46
N VAL A 281 -0.64 -6.99 6.66
CA VAL A 281 0.51 -7.00 7.58
C VAL A 281 0.89 -8.43 7.98
N ARG A 282 -0.07 -9.33 8.12
CA ARG A 282 0.19 -10.77 8.33
C ARG A 282 0.92 -11.39 7.13
N LEU A 283 0.52 -11.06 5.90
CA LEU A 283 1.23 -11.50 4.68
C LEU A 283 2.70 -11.05 4.72
N LEU A 284 2.95 -9.80 5.09
CA LEU A 284 4.28 -9.19 5.14
C LEU A 284 5.11 -9.63 6.36
N SER A 285 4.51 -10.28 7.36
CA SER A 285 5.15 -10.53 8.65
C SER A 285 6.43 -11.35 8.58
N ALA A 286 6.58 -12.21 7.57
CA ALA A 286 7.80 -12.99 7.30
C ALA A 286 8.82 -12.24 6.41
N HIS A 287 8.41 -11.18 5.71
CA HIS A 287 9.28 -10.40 4.82
C HIS A 287 9.68 -9.09 5.49
N ARG A 288 10.81 -9.10 6.16
CA ARG A 288 11.24 -8.01 7.06
C ARG A 288 12.63 -7.51 6.71
N SER A 289 12.77 -6.19 6.63
CA SER A 289 14.07 -5.54 6.39
C SER A 289 14.96 -5.64 7.62
N SER A 290 16.22 -6.03 7.42
CA SER A 290 17.20 -6.21 8.50
C SER A 290 18.11 -4.99 8.64
N TYR A 291 18.32 -4.56 9.88
CA TYR A 291 19.15 -3.44 10.23
C TYR A 291 20.16 -3.84 11.31
N GLN A 292 21.36 -3.26 11.24
CA GLN A 292 22.36 -3.33 12.29
C GLN A 292 22.69 -1.92 12.78
N LYS A 293 22.98 -1.80 14.07
CA LYS A 293 23.45 -0.55 14.66
C LYS A 293 24.97 -0.49 14.54
N THR A 294 25.46 0.59 13.94
CA THR A 294 26.90 0.88 13.78
C THR A 294 27.24 2.19 14.48
N ASP A 295 28.50 2.57 14.50
CA ASP A 295 28.95 3.87 15.03
C ASP A 295 28.38 5.05 14.20
N ARG A 296 27.99 4.81 12.95
CA ARG A 296 27.37 5.79 12.05
C ARG A 296 25.85 5.84 12.16
N GLY A 297 25.25 4.95 12.97
CA GLY A 297 23.82 4.85 13.14
C GLY A 297 23.23 3.49 12.74
N TRP A 298 22.04 3.50 12.15
CA TRP A 298 21.36 2.29 11.67
C TRP A 298 21.66 2.08 10.19
N GLU A 299 22.22 0.94 9.84
CA GLU A 299 22.55 0.56 8.47
C GLU A 299 21.77 -0.67 8.05
N ARG A 300 21.18 -0.63 6.84
CA ARG A 300 20.48 -1.78 6.24
C ARG A 300 21.51 -2.87 5.92
N VAL A 301 21.19 -4.12 6.28
CA VAL A 301 22.12 -5.25 6.05
C VAL A 301 22.23 -5.59 4.58
N TYR A 302 21.15 -5.51 3.84
CA TYR A 302 21.10 -5.80 2.41
C TYR A 302 20.59 -4.59 1.64
N PRO A 303 21.43 -3.91 0.84
CA PRO A 303 20.98 -2.85 -0.06
C PRO A 303 19.93 -3.39 -1.03
N TYR A 304 18.93 -2.57 -1.29
CA TYR A 304 17.73 -2.90 -2.07
C TYR A 304 17.39 -1.75 -2.99
N LYS A 305 16.84 -2.05 -4.18
CA LYS A 305 16.26 -1.08 -5.09
C LYS A 305 14.97 -1.62 -5.72
N ASP A 306 13.98 -0.77 -5.84
CA ASP A 306 12.77 -1.03 -6.63
C ASP A 306 13.06 -0.73 -8.11
N LEU A 307 12.93 -1.75 -8.99
CA LEU A 307 13.25 -1.62 -10.42
C LEU A 307 12.07 -1.17 -11.28
N ASP A 308 10.84 -1.20 -10.75
CA ASP A 308 9.67 -0.70 -11.47
C ASP A 308 9.65 0.84 -11.50
N TRP A 309 10.37 1.50 -10.58
CA TRP A 309 10.39 2.95 -10.40
C TRP A 309 11.78 3.59 -10.48
N THR A 310 12.82 2.80 -10.48
CA THR A 310 14.22 3.27 -10.57
C THR A 310 14.95 2.57 -11.69
N GLU A 311 15.87 3.29 -12.37
CA GLU A 311 16.73 2.64 -13.35
C GLU A 311 17.62 1.57 -12.69
N PHE A 312 17.92 0.50 -13.46
CA PHE A 312 18.83 -0.54 -12.99
C PHE A 312 20.20 0.08 -12.71
N PRO A 313 20.74 -0.05 -11.48
CA PRO A 313 22.05 0.52 -11.18
C PRO A 313 23.13 -0.21 -11.99
N ALA A 314 23.94 0.55 -12.68
CA ALA A 314 25.05 0.06 -13.49
C ALA A 314 26.14 -0.60 -12.63
#